data_530162a297338660470ad6c129694a0f
#
_entry.id   530162a297338660470ad6c129694a0f
#
_cell.length_a   1.000
_cell.length_b   1.000
_cell.length_c   1.000
_cell.angle_alpha   90.00
_cell.angle_beta   90.00
_cell.angle_gamma   90.00
#
_symmetry.space_group_name_H-M   'P 1'
#
loop_
_entity.id
_entity.type
_entity.pdbx_description
1 polymer ?
#
loop_
_entity_poly.entity_id
_entity_poly.type
_entity_poly.pdbx_seq_one_letter_code
_entity_poly.pdbx_strand_id
1 'polypeptide(L)'
;MRKKILLCISNGLGLKILKILKKKYYVKVYSTKKINEKHKYIEDKEKFLFHLKNESKFDWIICVYWPFIIDEKLFFKFKDSINFHPSYLPYCKGWYPNVIAKVFGFKYGVTLHRITKHVDGGPIWCQKRIGINLLDDSKKIYNTAQKEIMKIFKKNYQKIINNEIKPFKQNKVRNFFSKKLTNSLNKINLEKKMKVKDLINLSLSRQFGNNTYMWFKYKNENYSFSIKVKKLN
;
A
#
# COMPACT_ATOMS: atom_id res chain seq x y z
N MET A 1 6.93 -10.86 29.78
CA MET A 1 5.66 -11.04 29.03
C MET A 1 5.89 -10.86 27.53
N ARG A 2 5.27 -11.67 26.67
CA ARG A 2 5.33 -11.46 25.20
C ARG A 2 4.58 -10.18 24.82
N LYS A 3 5.19 -9.33 23.96
CA LYS A 3 4.50 -8.13 23.43
C LYS A 3 3.23 -8.52 22.67
N LYS A 4 2.19 -7.70 22.82
CA LYS A 4 0.87 -7.87 22.16
C LYS A 4 0.82 -7.04 20.88
N ILE A 5 0.54 -7.68 19.76
CA ILE A 5 0.47 -7.05 18.44
C ILE A 5 -0.94 -7.23 17.86
N LEU A 6 -1.58 -6.13 17.45
CA LEU A 6 -2.71 -6.18 16.55
C LEU A 6 -2.21 -6.10 15.11
N LEU A 7 -2.47 -7.13 14.32
CA LEU A 7 -2.07 -7.21 12.92
C LEU A 7 -3.30 -7.04 12.02
N CYS A 8 -3.35 -5.95 11.26
CA CYS A 8 -4.42 -5.64 10.32
C CYS A 8 -3.97 -5.96 8.89
N ILE A 9 -4.65 -6.89 8.20
CA ILE A 9 -4.24 -7.42 6.91
C ILE A 9 -5.36 -7.41 5.87
N SER A 10 -5.00 -7.17 4.61
CA SER A 10 -5.94 -7.26 3.48
C SER A 10 -5.44 -8.08 2.29
N ASN A 11 -4.24 -8.66 2.37
CA ASN A 11 -3.67 -9.48 1.29
C ASN A 11 -2.77 -10.61 1.82
N GLY A 12 -2.29 -11.47 0.89
CA GLY A 12 -1.44 -12.62 1.23
C GLY A 12 -0.08 -12.28 1.85
N LEU A 13 0.43 -11.05 1.66
CA LEU A 13 1.63 -10.58 2.35
C LEU A 13 1.42 -10.54 3.87
N GLY A 14 0.24 -10.09 4.32
CA GLY A 14 -0.11 -10.07 5.74
C GLY A 14 -0.05 -11.44 6.39
N LEU A 15 -0.46 -12.51 5.68
CA LEU A 15 -0.35 -13.89 6.19
C LEU A 15 1.11 -14.35 6.34
N LYS A 16 1.99 -13.94 5.43
CA LYS A 16 3.43 -14.23 5.55
C LYS A 16 4.04 -13.50 6.75
N ILE A 17 3.62 -12.26 7.00
CA ILE A 17 4.04 -11.46 8.17
C ILE A 17 3.52 -12.08 9.47
N LEU A 18 2.26 -12.54 9.50
CA LEU A 18 1.69 -13.25 10.64
C LEU A 18 2.54 -14.45 11.05
N LYS A 19 2.96 -15.29 10.08
CA LYS A 19 3.83 -16.45 10.34
C LYS A 19 5.16 -16.07 11.01
N ILE A 20 5.71 -14.90 10.67
CA ILE A 20 6.94 -14.39 11.26
C ILE A 20 6.69 -13.91 12.69
N LEU A 21 5.65 -13.09 12.89
CA LEU A 21 5.37 -12.44 14.17
C LEU A 21 4.94 -13.44 15.25
N LYS A 22 4.13 -14.45 14.91
CA LYS A 22 3.66 -15.48 15.85
C LYS A 22 4.77 -16.28 16.51
N LYS A 23 5.97 -16.33 15.93
CA LYS A 23 7.11 -17.03 16.53
C LYS A 23 7.58 -16.38 17.84
N LYS A 24 7.38 -15.05 18.00
CA LYS A 24 7.93 -14.27 19.13
C LYS A 24 6.90 -13.48 19.93
N TYR A 25 5.73 -13.17 19.33
CA TYR A 25 4.75 -12.25 19.90
C TYR A 25 3.37 -12.90 20.02
N TYR A 26 2.53 -12.37 20.91
CA TYR A 26 1.11 -12.62 20.88
C TYR A 26 0.48 -11.76 19.76
N VAL A 27 -0.18 -12.38 18.80
CA VAL A 27 -0.71 -11.67 17.62
C VAL A 27 -2.21 -11.91 17.49
N LYS A 28 -3.01 -10.84 17.64
CA LYS A 28 -4.42 -10.81 17.26
C LYS A 28 -4.52 -10.30 15.82
N VAL A 29 -5.41 -10.88 15.02
CA VAL A 29 -5.50 -10.56 13.59
C VAL A 29 -6.87 -10.02 13.24
N TYR A 30 -6.86 -8.87 12.55
CA TYR A 30 -7.99 -8.32 11.82
C TYR A 30 -7.75 -8.46 10.33
N SER A 31 -8.77 -8.91 9.57
CA SER A 31 -8.64 -9.14 8.14
C SER A 31 -9.85 -8.64 7.37
N THR A 32 -9.64 -8.03 6.21
CA THR A 32 -10.72 -7.68 5.26
C THR A 32 -11.19 -8.86 4.43
N LYS A 33 -10.64 -10.06 4.66
CA LYS A 33 -11.06 -11.31 4.02
C LYS A 33 -11.35 -12.35 5.09
N LYS A 34 -12.36 -13.16 4.87
CA LYS A 34 -12.59 -14.35 5.69
C LYS A 34 -11.44 -15.33 5.46
N ILE A 35 -10.69 -15.67 6.51
CA ILE A 35 -9.53 -16.55 6.41
C ILE A 35 -9.80 -17.84 7.20
N ASN A 36 -10.09 -17.70 8.51
CA ASN A 36 -10.51 -18.75 9.42
C ASN A 36 -11.10 -18.14 10.69
N GLU A 37 -11.65 -18.94 11.58
CA GLU A 37 -12.33 -18.52 12.82
C GLU A 37 -11.43 -17.75 13.81
N LYS A 38 -10.12 -18.00 13.79
CA LYS A 38 -9.15 -17.30 14.66
C LYS A 38 -8.84 -15.87 14.24
N HIS A 39 -9.32 -15.44 13.07
CA HIS A 39 -9.07 -14.10 12.54
C HIS A 39 -10.38 -13.30 12.50
N LYS A 40 -10.38 -12.11 13.09
CA LYS A 40 -11.55 -11.24 13.05
C LYS A 40 -11.73 -10.69 11.63
N TYR A 41 -12.84 -11.04 11.00
CA TYR A 41 -13.25 -10.44 9.74
C TYR A 41 -13.77 -9.03 9.95
N ILE A 42 -13.27 -8.08 9.18
CA ILE A 42 -13.64 -6.66 9.23
C ILE A 42 -14.15 -6.26 7.84
N GLU A 43 -15.42 -5.97 7.78
CA GLU A 43 -16.13 -5.68 6.54
C GLU A 43 -15.91 -4.23 6.08
N ASP A 44 -16.01 -3.29 7.04
CA ASP A 44 -15.97 -1.87 6.79
C ASP A 44 -15.20 -1.09 7.88
N LYS A 45 -15.10 0.23 7.69
CA LYS A 45 -14.40 1.13 8.61
C LYS A 45 -15.12 1.24 9.96
N GLU A 46 -16.43 1.25 9.99
CA GLU A 46 -17.23 1.44 11.22
C GLU A 46 -17.06 0.24 12.13
N LYS A 47 -17.19 -0.98 11.59
CA LYS A 47 -16.91 -2.23 12.31
C LYS A 47 -15.49 -2.29 12.81
N PHE A 48 -14.52 -1.83 11.99
CA PHE A 48 -13.12 -1.76 12.41
C PHE A 48 -12.95 -0.85 13.65
N LEU A 49 -13.46 0.38 13.59
CA LEU A 49 -13.32 1.34 14.69
C LEU A 49 -14.05 0.88 15.93
N PHE A 50 -15.26 0.30 15.78
CA PHE A 50 -16.01 -0.29 16.89
C PHE A 50 -15.21 -1.40 17.60
N HIS A 51 -14.67 -2.35 16.84
CA HIS A 51 -13.86 -3.42 17.42
C HIS A 51 -12.59 -2.89 18.07
N LEU A 52 -11.87 -1.96 17.41
CA LEU A 52 -10.66 -1.39 17.95
C LEU A 52 -10.91 -0.64 19.27
N LYS A 53 -12.03 0.09 19.39
CA LYS A 53 -12.45 0.78 20.60
C LYS A 53 -12.63 -0.19 21.77
N ASN A 54 -13.24 -1.36 21.52
CA ASN A 54 -13.54 -2.37 22.53
C ASN A 54 -12.38 -3.35 22.81
N GLU A 55 -11.25 -3.24 22.13
CA GLU A 55 -10.08 -4.06 22.39
C GLU A 55 -9.31 -3.62 23.64
N SER A 56 -8.57 -4.56 24.21
CA SER A 56 -7.51 -4.26 25.17
C SER A 56 -6.38 -3.49 24.48
N LYS A 57 -5.50 -2.84 25.28
CA LYS A 57 -4.32 -2.16 24.72
C LYS A 57 -3.33 -3.16 24.13
N PHE A 58 -2.70 -2.75 23.04
CA PHE A 58 -1.62 -3.46 22.38
C PHE A 58 -0.30 -2.71 22.57
N ASP A 59 0.82 -3.43 22.46
CA ASP A 59 2.11 -2.78 22.36
C ASP A 59 2.30 -2.19 20.95
N TRP A 60 1.84 -2.92 19.92
CA TRP A 60 2.00 -2.51 18.53
C TRP A 60 0.73 -2.76 17.72
N ILE A 61 0.44 -1.84 16.78
CA ILE A 61 -0.44 -2.11 15.66
C ILE A 61 0.38 -2.16 14.37
N ILE A 62 0.17 -3.20 13.57
CA ILE A 62 0.86 -3.38 12.28
C ILE A 62 -0.19 -3.49 11.18
N CYS A 63 -0.17 -2.55 10.24
CA CYS A 63 -1.10 -2.47 9.12
C CYS A 63 -0.40 -2.88 7.82
N VAL A 64 -0.90 -3.93 7.16
CA VAL A 64 -0.38 -4.45 5.90
C VAL A 64 -1.39 -4.26 4.80
N TYR A 65 -1.23 -3.20 4.00
CA TYR A 65 -2.20 -2.80 2.96
C TYR A 65 -3.62 -2.62 3.52
N TRP A 66 -3.71 -2.14 4.75
CA TRP A 66 -4.98 -1.95 5.45
C TRP A 66 -5.73 -0.74 4.89
N PRO A 67 -7.01 -0.87 4.47
CA PRO A 67 -7.71 0.21 3.77
C PRO A 67 -8.39 1.22 4.69
N PHE A 68 -8.52 0.91 6.00
CA PHE A 68 -9.28 1.74 6.92
C PHE A 68 -8.36 2.66 7.72
N ILE A 69 -8.71 3.94 7.79
CA ILE A 69 -8.01 4.95 8.58
C ILE A 69 -8.38 4.75 10.06
N ILE A 70 -7.37 4.76 10.93
CA ILE A 70 -7.54 4.74 12.39
C ILE A 70 -7.82 6.17 12.85
N ASP A 71 -8.90 6.34 13.62
CA ASP A 71 -9.20 7.62 14.27
C ASP A 71 -8.11 7.95 15.30
N GLU A 72 -7.65 9.20 15.31
CA GLU A 72 -6.62 9.69 16.25
C GLU A 72 -7.04 9.44 17.72
N LYS A 73 -8.34 9.54 18.00
CA LYS A 73 -8.91 9.24 19.33
C LYS A 73 -8.67 7.80 19.80
N LEU A 74 -8.28 6.89 18.92
CA LEU A 74 -7.97 5.49 19.25
C LEU A 74 -6.47 5.19 19.32
N PHE A 75 -5.60 6.19 19.13
CA PHE A 75 -4.15 5.96 19.17
C PHE A 75 -3.64 5.51 20.54
N PHE A 76 -4.37 5.81 21.63
CA PHE A 76 -4.04 5.31 22.96
C PHE A 76 -4.17 3.77 23.10
N LYS A 77 -4.77 3.09 22.13
CA LYS A 77 -4.93 1.62 22.11
C LYS A 77 -3.62 0.88 21.82
N PHE A 78 -2.60 1.57 21.33
CA PHE A 78 -1.29 0.99 21.04
C PHE A 78 -0.17 1.97 21.40
N LYS A 79 1.00 1.42 21.79
CA LYS A 79 2.17 2.25 22.14
C LYS A 79 2.83 2.79 20.87
N ASP A 80 2.89 1.97 19.81
CA ASP A 80 3.47 2.36 18.54
C ASP A 80 2.91 1.54 17.37
N SER A 81 3.34 1.87 16.14
CA SER A 81 2.73 1.32 14.93
C SER A 81 3.70 1.15 13.77
N ILE A 82 3.39 0.19 12.88
CA ILE A 82 4.04 0.03 11.58
C ILE A 82 2.97 -0.04 10.50
N ASN A 83 3.03 0.87 9.52
CA ASN A 83 2.24 0.76 8.29
C ASN A 83 3.14 0.37 7.12
N PHE A 84 2.66 -0.55 6.30
CA PHE A 84 3.30 -1.02 5.07
C PHE A 84 2.77 -0.22 3.89
N HIS A 85 3.56 0.71 3.38
CA HIS A 85 3.17 1.54 2.25
C HIS A 85 4.04 1.27 1.03
N PRO A 86 3.46 0.85 -0.12
CA PRO A 86 4.22 0.53 -1.33
C PRO A 86 4.57 1.79 -2.13
N SER A 87 5.21 2.76 -1.49
CA SER A 87 5.80 3.94 -2.12
C SER A 87 7.11 4.33 -1.43
N TYR A 88 7.90 5.18 -2.08
CA TYR A 88 9.06 5.83 -1.50
C TYR A 88 8.62 7.17 -0.89
N LEU A 89 8.15 7.14 0.37
CA LEU A 89 7.67 8.34 1.04
C LEU A 89 8.77 9.44 1.08
N PRO A 90 8.37 10.72 0.92
CA PRO A 90 7.02 11.29 0.97
C PRO A 90 6.25 11.29 -0.35
N TYR A 91 6.74 10.63 -1.41
CA TYR A 91 6.08 10.57 -2.72
C TYR A 91 4.93 9.56 -2.75
N CYS A 92 3.92 9.84 -3.58
CA CYS A 92 2.80 8.93 -3.88
C CYS A 92 2.04 8.45 -2.63
N LYS A 93 1.68 9.36 -1.72
CA LYS A 93 0.78 9.07 -0.59
C LYS A 93 -0.62 8.74 -1.09
N GLY A 94 -1.31 7.85 -0.39
CA GLY A 94 -2.70 7.46 -0.68
C GLY A 94 -2.83 6.24 -1.59
N TRP A 95 -3.71 6.30 -2.59
CA TRP A 95 -4.14 5.14 -3.36
C TRP A 95 -3.29 4.88 -4.61
N TYR A 96 -3.03 3.60 -4.89
CA TYR A 96 -2.34 3.10 -6.10
C TYR A 96 -1.00 3.78 -6.40
N PRO A 97 -0.08 3.84 -5.43
CA PRO A 97 1.18 4.57 -5.58
C PRO A 97 2.05 4.09 -6.74
N ASN A 98 1.97 2.82 -7.13
CA ASN A 98 2.64 2.26 -8.31
C ASN A 98 2.14 2.89 -9.62
N VAL A 99 0.82 3.09 -9.74
CA VAL A 99 0.21 3.77 -10.90
C VAL A 99 0.68 5.20 -10.97
N ILE A 100 0.54 5.91 -9.85
CA ILE A 100 0.93 7.34 -9.74
C ILE A 100 2.40 7.54 -10.07
N ALA A 101 3.28 6.71 -9.49
CA ALA A 101 4.72 6.83 -9.74
C ALA A 101 5.06 6.60 -11.20
N LYS A 102 4.42 5.61 -11.87
CA LYS A 102 4.67 5.31 -13.27
C LYS A 102 4.15 6.40 -14.21
N VAL A 103 2.93 6.90 -13.96
CA VAL A 103 2.31 7.94 -14.83
C VAL A 103 3.01 9.29 -14.70
N PHE A 104 3.35 9.70 -13.47
CA PHE A 104 3.88 11.04 -13.20
C PHE A 104 5.41 11.08 -12.99
N GLY A 105 6.10 9.94 -13.14
CA GLY A 105 7.56 9.88 -13.02
C GLY A 105 8.10 10.09 -11.59
N PHE A 106 7.29 9.89 -10.55
CA PHE A 106 7.75 10.07 -9.18
C PHE A 106 8.72 8.95 -8.74
N LYS A 107 9.59 9.29 -7.79
CA LYS A 107 10.41 8.29 -7.09
C LYS A 107 9.52 7.22 -6.48
N TYR A 108 9.81 5.96 -6.76
CA TYR A 108 9.06 4.82 -6.26
C TYR A 108 9.88 3.94 -5.34
N GLY A 109 9.19 3.19 -4.49
CA GLY A 109 9.82 2.28 -3.55
C GLY A 109 8.85 1.67 -2.56
N VAL A 110 9.36 1.33 -1.39
CA VAL A 110 8.59 0.78 -0.27
C VAL A 110 9.02 1.42 1.03
N THR A 111 8.07 1.62 1.93
CA THR A 111 8.30 2.28 3.21
C THR A 111 7.56 1.55 4.33
N LEU A 112 8.24 1.36 5.46
CA LEU A 112 7.62 1.09 6.76
C LEU A 112 7.63 2.40 7.54
N HIS A 113 6.46 2.87 7.98
CA HIS A 113 6.34 4.13 8.71
C HIS A 113 5.37 4.03 9.87
N ARG A 114 5.46 4.97 10.81
CA ARG A 114 4.52 5.13 11.93
C ARG A 114 3.18 5.64 11.42
N ILE A 115 2.08 5.19 12.01
CA ILE A 115 0.74 5.71 11.74
C ILE A 115 0.55 7.02 12.50
N THR A 116 -0.04 8.01 11.83
CA THR A 116 -0.42 9.30 12.40
C THR A 116 -1.78 9.71 11.85
N LYS A 117 -2.34 10.82 12.32
CA LYS A 117 -3.58 11.41 11.80
C LYS A 117 -3.52 11.77 10.30
N HIS A 118 -2.33 12.00 9.77
CA HIS A 118 -2.13 12.27 8.36
C HIS A 118 -1.87 10.98 7.60
N VAL A 119 -2.67 10.70 6.58
CA VAL A 119 -2.52 9.50 5.74
C VAL A 119 -1.11 9.47 5.14
N ASP A 120 -0.41 8.36 5.37
CA ASP A 120 0.97 8.11 4.95
C ASP A 120 1.97 9.24 5.30
N GLY A 121 1.64 10.04 6.33
CA GLY A 121 2.42 11.22 6.75
C GLY A 121 3.33 10.98 7.95
N GLY A 122 3.29 9.80 8.57
CA GLY A 122 4.04 9.50 9.77
C GLY A 122 5.55 9.35 9.55
N PRO A 123 6.36 9.44 10.63
CA PRO A 123 7.80 9.22 10.57
C PRO A 123 8.15 7.84 10.02
N ILE A 124 9.27 7.76 9.29
CA ILE A 124 9.72 6.58 8.55
C ILE A 124 10.63 5.72 9.41
N TRP A 125 10.30 4.44 9.58
CA TRP A 125 11.16 3.45 10.21
C TRP A 125 12.30 3.01 9.30
N CYS A 126 11.94 2.65 8.08
CA CYS A 126 12.89 2.32 7.00
C CYS A 126 12.18 2.35 5.65
N GLN A 127 12.95 2.56 4.61
CA GLN A 127 12.45 2.59 3.23
C GLN A 127 13.51 2.07 2.25
N LYS A 128 13.07 1.67 1.06
CA LYS A 128 13.95 1.26 -0.03
C LYS A 128 13.41 1.77 -1.35
N ARG A 129 14.28 2.39 -2.15
CA ARG A 129 13.96 2.81 -3.51
C ARG A 129 13.91 1.61 -4.46
N ILE A 130 12.98 1.65 -5.41
CA ILE A 130 12.78 0.65 -6.48
C ILE A 130 12.72 1.41 -7.81
N GLY A 131 13.46 0.96 -8.82
CA GLY A 131 13.32 1.46 -10.19
C GLY A 131 12.04 0.94 -10.84
N ILE A 132 11.42 1.77 -11.68
CA ILE A 132 10.33 1.39 -12.59
C ILE A 132 10.85 1.54 -14.01
N ASN A 133 10.81 0.45 -14.78
CA ASN A 133 11.17 0.48 -16.18
C ASN A 133 9.96 0.83 -17.07
N LEU A 134 10.22 1.32 -18.28
CA LEU A 134 9.17 1.68 -19.24
C LEU A 134 8.20 0.52 -19.49
N LEU A 135 8.69 -0.70 -19.58
CA LEU A 135 7.89 -1.89 -19.91
C LEU A 135 7.30 -2.62 -18.70
N ASP A 136 7.47 -2.09 -17.49
CA ASP A 136 6.86 -2.69 -16.30
C ASP A 136 5.37 -2.34 -16.24
N ASP A 137 4.50 -3.37 -16.21
CA ASP A 137 3.09 -3.21 -15.89
C ASP A 137 2.85 -3.06 -14.38
N SER A 138 1.63 -2.72 -13.99
CA SER A 138 1.27 -2.57 -12.58
C SER A 138 1.47 -3.85 -11.76
N LYS A 139 1.25 -5.03 -12.34
CA LYS A 139 1.43 -6.31 -11.66
C LYS A 139 2.90 -6.57 -11.33
N LYS A 140 3.80 -6.30 -12.28
CA LYS A 140 5.25 -6.45 -12.06
C LYS A 140 5.75 -5.48 -11.00
N ILE A 141 5.35 -4.19 -11.07
CA ILE A 141 5.72 -3.17 -10.09
C ILE A 141 5.21 -3.56 -8.69
N TYR A 142 3.94 -3.97 -8.58
CA TYR A 142 3.32 -4.42 -7.33
C TYR A 142 4.05 -5.62 -6.73
N ASN A 143 4.33 -6.66 -7.54
CA ASN A 143 5.03 -7.85 -7.07
C ASN A 143 6.45 -7.54 -6.59
N THR A 144 7.17 -6.64 -7.29
CA THR A 144 8.49 -6.17 -6.87
C THR A 144 8.40 -5.44 -5.52
N ALA A 145 7.42 -4.54 -5.37
CA ALA A 145 7.20 -3.84 -4.11
C ALA A 145 6.90 -4.81 -2.96
N GLN A 146 6.08 -5.84 -3.18
CA GLN A 146 5.79 -6.86 -2.14
C GLN A 146 7.04 -7.63 -1.72
N LYS A 147 7.91 -7.98 -2.67
CA LYS A 147 9.19 -8.65 -2.35
C LYS A 147 10.10 -7.74 -1.53
N GLU A 148 10.25 -6.49 -1.95
CA GLU A 148 11.18 -5.56 -1.30
C GLU A 148 10.68 -5.09 0.08
N ILE A 149 9.39 -4.84 0.25
CA ILE A 149 8.84 -4.46 1.56
C ILE A 149 8.96 -5.61 2.58
N MET A 150 8.81 -6.86 2.12
CA MET A 150 9.06 -8.04 2.95
C MET A 150 10.54 -8.13 3.37
N LYS A 151 11.49 -7.81 2.47
CA LYS A 151 12.92 -7.82 2.79
C LYS A 151 13.26 -6.79 3.86
N ILE A 152 12.80 -5.52 3.69
CA ILE A 152 13.07 -4.47 4.68
C ILE A 152 12.37 -4.77 6.01
N PHE A 153 11.16 -5.36 5.99
CA PHE A 153 10.49 -5.80 7.21
C PHE A 153 11.30 -6.87 7.95
N LYS A 154 11.68 -7.96 7.29
CA LYS A 154 12.47 -9.04 7.91
C LYS A 154 13.76 -8.54 8.53
N LYS A 155 14.44 -7.60 7.87
CA LYS A 155 15.69 -7.01 8.34
C LYS A 155 15.51 -6.12 9.59
N ASN A 156 14.37 -5.43 9.72
CA ASN A 156 14.23 -4.32 10.67
C ASN A 156 13.18 -4.53 11.76
N TYR A 157 12.19 -5.45 11.58
CA TYR A 157 11.00 -5.50 12.46
C TYR A 157 11.35 -5.71 13.94
N GLN A 158 12.34 -6.54 14.26
CA GLN A 158 12.75 -6.76 15.66
C GLN A 158 13.36 -5.51 16.26
N LYS A 159 14.25 -4.85 15.52
CA LYS A 159 14.88 -3.58 15.94
C LYS A 159 13.84 -2.49 16.16
N ILE A 160 12.82 -2.41 15.27
CA ILE A 160 11.70 -1.47 15.41
C ILE A 160 10.89 -1.81 16.67
N ILE A 161 10.44 -3.05 16.81
CA ILE A 161 9.57 -3.48 17.93
C ILE A 161 10.31 -3.37 19.27
N ASN A 162 11.62 -3.54 19.29
CA ASN A 162 12.45 -3.39 20.50
C ASN A 162 12.91 -1.96 20.76
N ASN A 163 12.50 -0.98 19.93
CA ASN A 163 12.93 0.42 20.02
C ASN A 163 14.45 0.65 19.84
N GLU A 164 15.13 -0.26 19.13
CA GLU A 164 16.56 -0.15 18.80
C GLU A 164 16.83 0.86 17.68
N ILE A 165 15.82 1.17 16.87
CA ILE A 165 15.86 2.22 15.83
C ILE A 165 14.80 3.27 16.07
N LYS A 166 15.15 4.54 15.83
CA LYS A 166 14.20 5.67 15.88
C LYS A 166 13.71 6.00 14.47
N PRO A 167 12.42 6.31 14.31
CA PRO A 167 11.92 6.72 13.00
C PRO A 167 12.32 8.18 12.72
N PHE A 168 12.59 8.50 11.45
CA PHE A 168 12.94 9.85 11.02
C PHE A 168 11.75 10.56 10.35
N LYS A 169 11.72 11.89 10.45
CA LYS A 169 10.65 12.71 9.86
C LYS A 169 10.69 12.66 8.32
N GLN A 170 9.52 12.71 7.71
CA GLN A 170 9.40 12.88 6.27
C GLN A 170 9.65 14.34 5.88
N ASN A 171 10.26 14.57 4.70
CA ASN A 171 10.27 15.89 4.08
C ASN A 171 8.85 16.31 3.72
N LYS A 172 8.56 17.62 3.79
CA LYS A 172 7.25 18.16 3.42
C LYS A 172 7.07 18.10 1.90
N VAL A 173 6.23 17.18 1.43
CA VAL A 173 5.79 17.10 0.03
C VAL A 173 4.27 16.97 0.04
N ARG A 174 3.58 17.88 -0.64
CA ARG A 174 2.11 17.85 -0.80
C ARG A 174 1.75 17.01 -2.02
N ASN A 175 1.72 15.67 -1.89
CA ASN A 175 1.25 14.79 -2.95
C ASN A 175 0.45 13.62 -2.37
N PHE A 176 -0.80 13.88 -2.11
CA PHE A 176 -1.79 12.88 -1.75
C PHE A 176 -2.68 12.58 -2.97
N PHE A 177 -2.83 11.30 -3.29
CA PHE A 177 -3.62 10.83 -4.42
C PHE A 177 -4.81 10.00 -3.94
N SER A 178 -6.02 10.54 -4.18
CA SER A 178 -7.26 9.85 -3.83
C SER A 178 -7.54 8.70 -4.80
N LYS A 179 -8.39 7.75 -4.36
CA LYS A 179 -8.88 6.68 -5.23
C LYS A 179 -9.63 7.23 -6.45
N LYS A 180 -10.43 8.30 -6.26
CA LYS A 180 -11.18 8.98 -7.34
C LYS A 180 -10.23 9.53 -8.42
N LEU A 181 -9.19 10.25 -8.01
CA LEU A 181 -8.18 10.78 -8.93
C LEU A 181 -7.47 9.67 -9.69
N THR A 182 -7.06 8.59 -9.01
CA THR A 182 -6.36 7.49 -9.69
C THR A 182 -7.30 6.75 -10.65
N ASN A 183 -8.57 6.61 -10.31
CA ASN A 183 -9.57 5.98 -11.20
C ASN A 183 -9.92 6.86 -12.40
N SER A 184 -9.82 8.20 -12.31
CA SER A 184 -10.03 9.07 -13.48
C SER A 184 -9.00 8.85 -14.59
N LEU A 185 -7.83 8.26 -14.27
CA LEU A 185 -6.83 7.86 -15.25
C LEU A 185 -7.29 6.66 -16.12
N ASN A 186 -8.41 6.02 -15.81
CA ASN A 186 -8.91 4.89 -16.59
C ASN A 186 -9.55 5.34 -17.92
N LYS A 187 -10.18 6.51 -17.93
CA LYS A 187 -10.87 7.01 -19.13
C LYS A 187 -9.89 7.76 -20.03
N ILE A 188 -9.78 7.31 -21.27
CA ILE A 188 -9.01 7.99 -22.32
C ILE A 188 -9.92 9.01 -23.01
N ASN A 189 -9.42 10.21 -23.20
CA ASN A 189 -10.00 11.17 -24.12
C ASN A 189 -9.33 10.99 -25.49
N LEU A 190 -10.10 10.60 -26.52
CA LEU A 190 -9.58 10.31 -27.87
C LEU A 190 -8.97 11.54 -28.55
N GLU A 191 -9.44 12.74 -28.20
CA GLU A 191 -8.93 14.00 -28.76
C GLU A 191 -7.68 14.53 -28.03
N LYS A 192 -7.27 13.86 -26.93
CA LYS A 192 -6.11 14.32 -26.14
C LYS A 192 -4.80 14.00 -26.84
N LYS A 193 -4.05 15.03 -27.22
CA LYS A 193 -2.66 14.89 -27.68
C LYS A 193 -1.74 14.56 -26.50
N MET A 194 -0.90 13.54 -26.65
CA MET A 194 0.13 13.17 -25.66
C MET A 194 1.34 12.52 -26.34
N LYS A 195 2.49 12.49 -25.64
CA LYS A 195 3.66 11.78 -26.12
C LYS A 195 3.39 10.25 -26.08
N VAL A 196 3.86 9.53 -27.07
CA VAL A 196 3.72 8.06 -27.13
C VAL A 196 4.26 7.39 -25.86
N LYS A 197 5.39 7.86 -25.31
CA LYS A 197 5.93 7.38 -24.04
C LYS A 197 4.93 7.51 -22.88
N ASP A 198 4.18 8.61 -22.82
CA ASP A 198 3.20 8.85 -21.75
C ASP A 198 1.98 7.93 -21.92
N LEU A 199 1.55 7.67 -23.15
CA LEU A 199 0.50 6.70 -23.45
C LEU A 199 0.93 5.28 -23.04
N ILE A 200 2.16 4.87 -23.34
CA ILE A 200 2.71 3.58 -22.90
C ILE A 200 2.73 3.50 -21.36
N ASN A 201 3.26 4.51 -20.68
CA ASN A 201 3.29 4.56 -19.21
C ASN A 201 1.89 4.48 -18.62
N LEU A 202 0.95 5.25 -19.14
CA LEU A 202 -0.44 5.27 -18.69
C LEU A 202 -1.09 3.89 -18.90
N SER A 203 -0.99 3.31 -20.09
CA SER A 203 -1.59 2.03 -20.40
C SER A 203 -1.02 0.90 -19.53
N LEU A 204 0.30 0.75 -19.45
CA LEU A 204 0.93 -0.29 -18.63
C LEU A 204 0.68 -0.08 -17.13
N SER A 205 0.54 1.18 -16.67
CA SER A 205 0.19 1.46 -15.28
C SER A 205 -1.22 0.99 -14.91
N ARG A 206 -2.12 0.88 -15.88
CA ARG A 206 -3.51 0.44 -15.70
C ARG A 206 -3.76 -1.00 -16.15
N GLN A 207 -2.70 -1.76 -16.41
CA GLN A 207 -2.75 -3.19 -16.68
C GLN A 207 -2.25 -3.99 -15.47
N PHE A 208 -2.99 -5.03 -15.09
CA PHE A 208 -2.63 -5.93 -14.00
C PHE A 208 -2.73 -7.38 -14.47
N GLY A 209 -1.65 -7.90 -15.02
CA GLY A 209 -1.66 -9.17 -15.74
C GLY A 209 -2.54 -9.08 -16.99
N ASN A 210 -3.54 -9.96 -17.10
CA ASN A 210 -4.46 -9.97 -18.24
C ASN A 210 -5.58 -8.92 -18.15
N ASN A 211 -5.72 -8.25 -16.99
CA ASN A 211 -6.77 -7.25 -16.80
C ASN A 211 -6.28 -5.87 -17.21
N THR A 212 -7.11 -5.15 -17.98
CA THR A 212 -6.94 -3.70 -18.24
C THR A 212 -8.07 -2.92 -17.59
N TYR A 213 -7.73 -1.74 -17.09
CA TYR A 213 -8.69 -0.80 -16.47
C TYR A 213 -8.89 0.45 -17.32
N MET A 214 -8.20 0.58 -18.45
CA MET A 214 -8.37 1.71 -19.35
C MET A 214 -9.50 1.44 -20.35
N TRP A 215 -10.23 2.51 -20.64
CA TRP A 215 -11.35 2.48 -21.57
C TRP A 215 -11.56 3.86 -22.21
N PHE A 216 -12.25 3.87 -23.35
CA PHE A 216 -12.72 5.08 -24.00
C PHE A 216 -14.15 4.87 -24.51
N LYS A 217 -14.84 5.96 -24.79
CA LYS A 217 -16.18 5.95 -25.39
C LYS A 217 -16.08 6.36 -26.85
N TYR A 218 -16.69 5.57 -27.73
CA TYR A 218 -16.84 5.87 -29.16
C TYR A 218 -18.23 5.48 -29.61
N LYS A 219 -18.93 6.34 -30.36
CA LYS A 219 -20.32 6.13 -30.83
C LYS A 219 -21.25 5.55 -29.75
N ASN A 220 -21.23 6.18 -28.56
CA ASN A 220 -22.02 5.78 -27.37
C ASN A 220 -21.66 4.45 -26.70
N GLU A 221 -20.69 3.69 -27.18
CA GLU A 221 -20.23 2.44 -26.60
C GLU A 221 -18.89 2.60 -25.85
N ASN A 222 -18.64 1.74 -24.87
CA ASN A 222 -17.41 1.71 -24.11
C ASN A 222 -16.50 0.61 -24.62
N TYR A 223 -15.26 0.96 -24.93
CA TYR A 223 -14.23 0.04 -25.41
C TYR A 223 -13.09 -0.05 -24.39
N SER A 224 -12.61 -1.25 -24.09
CA SER A 224 -11.39 -1.42 -23.31
C SER A 224 -10.16 -1.08 -24.15
N PHE A 225 -9.11 -0.57 -23.49
CA PHE A 225 -7.86 -0.20 -24.16
C PHE A 225 -6.66 -0.80 -23.44
N SER A 226 -5.79 -1.47 -24.19
CA SER A 226 -4.51 -1.96 -23.70
C SER A 226 -3.43 -1.88 -24.76
N ILE A 227 -2.16 -1.75 -24.32
CA ILE A 227 -0.99 -1.78 -25.21
C ILE A 227 -0.19 -3.02 -24.91
N LYS A 228 0.17 -3.78 -25.95
CA LYS A 228 1.12 -4.88 -25.88
C LYS A 228 2.44 -4.44 -26.52
N VAL A 229 3.49 -4.39 -25.73
CA VAL A 229 4.84 -4.05 -26.19
C VAL A 229 5.69 -5.31 -26.22
N LYS A 230 6.34 -5.59 -27.35
CA LYS A 230 7.28 -6.71 -27.51
C LYS A 230 8.66 -6.17 -27.85
N LYS A 231 9.69 -6.83 -27.33
CA LYS A 231 11.07 -6.62 -27.81
C LYS A 231 11.18 -7.23 -29.22
N LEU A 232 11.75 -6.49 -30.14
CA LEU A 232 12.17 -7.04 -31.42
C LEU A 232 13.52 -7.74 -31.22
N ASN A 233 13.70 -8.87 -31.88
CA ASN A 233 14.98 -9.59 -31.89
C ASN A 233 15.97 -8.87 -32.81
#